data_f3878543caf8356ec4a599510bf0efa2
#
_entry.id   f3878543caf8356ec4a599510bf0efa2
#
_cell.length_a   1.000
_cell.length_b   1.000
_cell.length_c   1.000
_cell.angle_alpha   90.00
_cell.angle_beta   90.00
_cell.angle_gamma   90.00
#
_symmetry.space_group_name_H-M   'P 1'
#
loop_
_entity.id
_entity.type
_entity.pdbx_description
1 polymer ?
#
loop_
_entity_poly.entity_id
_entity_poly.type
_entity_poly.pdbx_seq_one_letter_code
_entity_poly.pdbx_strand_id
1 'polypeptide(L)'
;MKTALTIAGSDSSGGAGIQADIKTMTANGVYAMSAITALTAQNTTGVTGIFEATPEFLAQEIDAIFTDIYPDAVKIGMVSSAELIGVIAEKLHTYGAKHIVVDPVMVATSGSKLLRDDAVQALTEKLLPMAEVVTPNIPETEILSGMKITDAAGMEAAAKLISEKYHCAVLCKGGHQINDADDLLWRDGCGKWFRGKRIANPNTHGTGCTLSSAIASNLAKGYNLDASVERAKAYISGCLSAMLDLGHGSGPMDHMFALKGEFVGE
;
A
#
# COMPACT_ATOMS: atom_id res chain seq x y z
N MET A 1 -6.87 -17.69 13.24
CA MET A 1 -6.98 -16.81 12.05
C MET A 1 -5.70 -15.97 11.99
N LYS A 2 -5.17 -15.68 10.82
CA LYS A 2 -4.02 -14.77 10.68
C LYS A 2 -4.48 -13.32 10.79
N THR A 3 -3.59 -12.45 11.24
CA THR A 3 -3.88 -11.05 11.57
C THR A 3 -2.98 -10.10 10.76
N ALA A 4 -3.48 -8.93 10.40
CA ALA A 4 -2.68 -7.88 9.78
C ALA A 4 -3.10 -6.51 10.30
N LEU A 5 -2.11 -5.63 10.46
CA LEU A 5 -2.29 -4.24 10.85
C LEU A 5 -2.12 -3.34 9.63
N THR A 6 -3.06 -2.42 9.39
CA THR A 6 -2.80 -1.26 8.53
C THR A 6 -2.52 -0.03 9.36
N ILE A 7 -1.48 0.72 9.01
CA ILE A 7 -1.14 2.04 9.57
C ILE A 7 -1.24 3.04 8.41
N ALA A 8 -2.33 3.79 8.34
CA ALA A 8 -2.61 4.69 7.23
C ALA A 8 -3.68 5.72 7.57
N GLY A 9 -3.88 6.68 6.69
CA GLY A 9 -5.02 7.58 6.75
C GLY A 9 -6.33 6.90 6.40
N SER A 10 -7.42 7.49 6.88
CA SER A 10 -8.80 7.08 6.59
C SER A 10 -9.26 7.76 5.29
N ASP A 11 -10.11 7.09 4.53
CA ASP A 11 -10.90 7.65 3.42
C ASP A 11 -12.39 7.48 3.74
N SER A 12 -13.07 8.58 4.05
CA SER A 12 -14.49 8.54 4.42
C SER A 12 -15.41 7.99 3.33
N SER A 13 -15.00 8.03 2.05
CA SER A 13 -15.73 7.40 0.95
C SER A 13 -15.53 5.88 0.86
N GLY A 14 -14.53 5.37 1.56
CA GLY A 14 -14.27 3.94 1.66
C GLY A 14 -13.49 3.32 0.50
N GLY A 15 -13.00 4.12 -0.46
CA GLY A 15 -12.33 3.64 -1.66
C GLY A 15 -10.83 3.39 -1.50
N ALA A 16 -10.19 4.07 -0.55
CA ALA A 16 -8.75 3.98 -0.28
C ALA A 16 -8.46 3.93 1.23
N GLY A 17 -7.21 4.18 1.61
CA GLY A 17 -6.79 4.23 3.01
C GLY A 17 -7.12 2.97 3.79
N ILE A 18 -7.29 3.12 5.11
CA ILE A 18 -7.60 1.98 5.99
C ILE A 18 -8.87 1.24 5.59
N GLN A 19 -9.86 1.90 4.98
CA GLN A 19 -11.10 1.27 4.56
C GLN A 19 -10.86 0.27 3.41
N ALA A 20 -10.09 0.64 2.41
CA ALA A 20 -9.69 -0.28 1.34
C ALA A 20 -8.80 -1.41 1.90
N ASP A 21 -7.90 -1.08 2.83
CA ASP A 21 -7.00 -2.04 3.47
C ASP A 21 -7.79 -3.10 4.25
N ILE A 22 -8.70 -2.69 5.12
CA ILE A 22 -9.55 -3.58 5.93
C ILE A 22 -10.41 -4.48 5.03
N LYS A 23 -11.08 -3.90 4.02
CA LYS A 23 -11.87 -4.67 3.05
C LYS A 23 -11.02 -5.72 2.34
N THR A 24 -9.83 -5.32 1.88
CA THR A 24 -8.88 -6.19 1.19
C THR A 24 -8.39 -7.32 2.08
N MET A 25 -7.93 -7.01 3.30
CA MET A 25 -7.45 -8.00 4.27
C MET A 25 -8.55 -8.99 4.63
N THR A 26 -9.76 -8.49 4.91
CA THR A 26 -10.94 -9.33 5.22
C THR A 26 -11.30 -10.25 4.05
N ALA A 27 -11.37 -9.72 2.83
CA ALA A 27 -11.67 -10.52 1.64
C ALA A 27 -10.57 -11.56 1.33
N ASN A 28 -9.33 -11.30 1.77
CA ASN A 28 -8.22 -12.26 1.71
C ASN A 28 -8.16 -13.22 2.91
N GLY A 29 -9.16 -13.23 3.81
CA GLY A 29 -9.27 -14.16 4.93
C GLY A 29 -8.33 -13.85 6.10
N VAL A 30 -7.97 -12.58 6.30
CA VAL A 30 -7.11 -12.11 7.37
C VAL A 30 -7.90 -11.17 8.29
N TYR A 31 -7.74 -11.30 9.60
CA TYR A 31 -8.31 -10.36 10.55
C TYR A 31 -7.57 -9.03 10.48
N ALA A 32 -8.28 -7.98 10.11
CA ALA A 32 -7.72 -6.66 9.88
C ALA A 32 -7.83 -5.78 11.12
N MET A 33 -6.73 -5.13 11.47
CA MET A 33 -6.64 -4.11 12.52
C MET A 33 -6.13 -2.81 11.91
N SER A 34 -6.37 -1.67 12.56
CA SER A 34 -5.94 -0.36 12.05
C SER A 34 -5.40 0.56 13.15
N ALA A 35 -4.32 1.28 12.83
CA ALA A 35 -3.87 2.49 13.51
C ALA A 35 -3.98 3.65 12.52
N ILE A 36 -4.65 4.74 12.91
CA ILE A 36 -5.09 5.78 11.97
C ILE A 36 -4.15 6.99 12.05
N THR A 37 -3.49 7.30 10.95
CA THR A 37 -2.57 8.45 10.86
C THR A 37 -3.29 9.78 10.63
N ALA A 38 -4.43 9.75 9.95
CA ALA A 38 -5.27 10.93 9.71
C ALA A 38 -6.69 10.53 9.35
N LEU A 39 -7.66 11.34 9.74
CA LEU A 39 -9.02 11.30 9.22
C LEU A 39 -9.14 12.26 8.04
N THR A 40 -9.83 11.85 6.97
CA THR A 40 -10.11 12.74 5.85
C THR A 40 -11.62 12.91 5.64
N ALA A 41 -12.03 14.13 5.31
CA ALA A 41 -13.32 14.40 4.69
C ALA A 41 -13.12 14.27 3.17
N GLN A 42 -13.35 13.08 2.65
CA GLN A 42 -12.99 12.68 1.28
C GLN A 42 -14.16 11.99 0.60
N ASN A 43 -14.26 12.20 -0.71
CA ASN A 43 -15.14 11.47 -1.60
C ASN A 43 -14.45 11.20 -2.94
N THR A 44 -15.17 10.65 -3.93
CA THR A 44 -14.60 10.29 -5.23
C THR A 44 -14.11 11.49 -6.06
N THR A 45 -14.50 12.71 -5.69
CA THR A 45 -14.11 13.95 -6.39
C THR A 45 -12.97 14.70 -5.71
N GLY A 46 -12.60 14.37 -4.46
CA GLY A 46 -11.46 14.99 -3.78
C GLY A 46 -11.54 14.97 -2.25
N VAL A 47 -10.54 15.61 -1.64
CA VAL A 47 -10.37 15.76 -0.19
C VAL A 47 -10.69 17.21 0.18
N THR A 48 -11.62 17.41 1.11
CA THR A 48 -12.06 18.76 1.58
C THR A 48 -11.57 19.09 2.99
N GLY A 49 -11.09 18.09 3.76
CA GLY A 49 -10.57 18.30 5.10
C GLY A 49 -9.69 17.15 5.55
N ILE A 50 -8.69 17.47 6.36
CA ILE A 50 -7.75 16.49 6.94
C ILE A 50 -7.60 16.82 8.43
N PHE A 51 -7.69 15.79 9.26
CA PHE A 51 -7.40 15.86 10.69
C PHE A 51 -6.37 14.79 11.03
N GLU A 52 -5.14 15.18 11.30
CA GLU A 52 -4.05 14.26 11.64
C GLU A 52 -4.18 13.77 13.08
N ALA A 53 -3.84 12.49 13.30
CA ALA A 53 -3.62 11.97 14.64
C ALA A 53 -2.39 12.62 15.27
N THR A 54 -2.39 12.79 16.60
CA THR A 54 -1.16 13.20 17.27
C THR A 54 -0.17 12.03 17.34
N PRO A 55 1.16 12.30 17.37
CA PRO A 55 2.17 11.26 17.54
C PRO A 55 1.91 10.38 18.78
N GLU A 56 1.49 10.97 19.88
CA GLU A 56 1.19 10.27 21.14
C GLU A 56 -0.02 9.34 20.99
N PHE A 57 -1.07 9.77 20.27
CA PHE A 57 -2.26 8.94 20.09
C PHE A 57 -1.99 7.79 19.13
N LEU A 58 -1.27 8.03 18.02
CA LEU A 58 -0.85 6.98 17.11
C LEU A 58 0.02 5.93 17.83
N ALA A 59 0.93 6.38 18.71
CA ALA A 59 1.72 5.47 19.55
C ALA A 59 0.81 4.58 20.42
N GLN A 60 -0.24 5.15 21.05
CA GLN A 60 -1.20 4.41 21.86
C GLN A 60 -2.01 3.40 21.04
N GLU A 61 -2.45 3.75 19.82
CA GLU A 61 -3.14 2.81 18.93
C GLU A 61 -2.24 1.61 18.58
N ILE A 62 -0.98 1.85 18.25
CA ILE A 62 -0.02 0.78 17.92
C ILE A 62 0.26 -0.08 19.17
N ASP A 63 0.48 0.54 20.33
CA ASP A 63 0.71 -0.17 21.59
C ASP A 63 -0.48 -1.05 21.96
N ALA A 64 -1.72 -0.54 21.84
CA ALA A 64 -2.93 -1.28 22.15
C ALA A 64 -3.07 -2.55 21.28
N ILE A 65 -2.66 -2.48 20.00
CA ILE A 65 -2.71 -3.62 19.08
C ILE A 65 -1.61 -4.62 19.43
N PHE A 66 -0.35 -4.19 19.48
CA PHE A 66 0.78 -5.10 19.68
C PHE A 66 0.82 -5.79 21.04
N THR A 67 0.21 -5.19 22.06
CA THR A 67 0.15 -5.77 23.40
C THR A 67 -1.00 -6.76 23.62
N ASP A 68 -1.95 -6.85 22.69
CA ASP A 68 -3.11 -7.75 22.77
C ASP A 68 -3.19 -8.68 21.55
N ILE A 69 -3.48 -8.15 20.35
CA ILE A 69 -3.57 -8.94 19.12
C ILE A 69 -2.34 -8.65 18.24
N TYR A 70 -1.26 -9.40 18.47
CA TYR A 70 -0.02 -9.20 17.73
C TYR A 70 -0.21 -9.46 16.23
N PRO A 71 0.11 -8.51 15.32
CA PRO A 71 -0.07 -8.70 13.89
C PRO A 71 0.97 -9.62 13.26
N ASP A 72 0.52 -10.57 12.41
CA ASP A 72 1.41 -11.41 11.60
C ASP A 72 2.07 -10.62 10.45
N ALA A 73 1.46 -9.52 9.99
CA ALA A 73 2.02 -8.60 8.99
C ALA A 73 1.54 -7.17 9.23
N VAL A 74 2.31 -6.20 8.74
CA VAL A 74 1.98 -4.77 8.82
C VAL A 74 2.01 -4.15 7.43
N LYS A 75 0.97 -3.41 7.07
CA LYS A 75 0.96 -2.54 5.89
C LYS A 75 1.02 -1.09 6.33
N ILE A 76 1.94 -0.32 5.78
CA ILE A 76 2.02 1.13 5.98
C ILE A 76 1.57 1.81 4.69
N GLY A 77 0.59 2.70 4.80
CA GLY A 77 0.10 3.51 3.67
C GLY A 77 0.50 4.97 3.81
N MET A 78 -0.44 5.88 3.56
CA MET A 78 -0.18 7.33 3.66
C MET A 78 0.12 7.73 5.11
N VAL A 79 1.29 8.36 5.30
CA VAL A 79 1.70 9.01 6.55
C VAL A 79 2.29 10.38 6.19
N SER A 80 1.63 11.44 6.61
CA SER A 80 1.88 12.81 6.13
C SER A 80 3.08 13.51 6.76
N SER A 81 3.45 13.17 8.00
CA SER A 81 4.48 13.90 8.75
C SER A 81 5.68 13.05 9.17
N ALA A 82 6.85 13.69 9.25
CA ALA A 82 8.08 13.06 9.72
C ALA A 82 7.96 12.56 11.18
N GLU A 83 7.17 13.25 11.99
CA GLU A 83 6.93 12.87 13.40
C GLU A 83 6.16 11.56 13.50
N LEU A 84 5.04 11.41 12.76
CA LEU A 84 4.28 10.17 12.73
C LEU A 84 5.10 9.02 12.16
N ILE A 85 5.90 9.26 11.13
CA ILE A 85 6.84 8.27 10.57
C ILE A 85 7.85 7.82 11.65
N GLY A 86 8.37 8.76 12.43
CA GLY A 86 9.27 8.46 13.54
C GLY A 86 8.64 7.55 14.57
N VAL A 87 7.41 7.83 14.99
CA VAL A 87 6.65 7.02 15.95
C VAL A 87 6.39 5.61 15.40
N ILE A 88 5.95 5.51 14.15
CA ILE A 88 5.71 4.20 13.51
C ILE A 88 6.99 3.35 13.51
N ALA A 89 8.11 3.92 13.06
CA ALA A 89 9.38 3.21 13.01
C ALA A 89 9.85 2.74 14.39
N GLU A 90 9.76 3.62 15.40
CA GLU A 90 10.11 3.29 16.78
C GLU A 90 9.26 2.14 17.33
N LYS A 91 7.93 2.22 17.17
CA LYS A 91 7.02 1.19 17.68
C LYS A 91 7.19 -0.14 16.97
N LEU A 92 7.30 -0.16 15.65
CA LEU A 92 7.52 -1.38 14.88
C LEU A 92 8.85 -2.04 15.24
N HIS A 93 9.91 -1.25 15.47
CA HIS A 93 11.20 -1.75 15.95
C HIS A 93 11.08 -2.34 17.36
N THR A 94 10.45 -1.61 18.29
CA THR A 94 10.26 -2.03 19.69
C THR A 94 9.55 -3.36 19.81
N TYR A 95 8.49 -3.55 19.01
CA TYR A 95 7.72 -4.80 19.01
C TYR A 95 8.29 -5.89 18.11
N GLY A 96 9.36 -5.63 17.36
CA GLY A 96 9.93 -6.60 16.42
C GLY A 96 8.93 -7.01 15.32
N ALA A 97 8.18 -6.05 14.79
CA ALA A 97 7.19 -6.28 13.75
C ALA A 97 7.79 -6.99 12.53
N LYS A 98 7.02 -7.90 11.94
CA LYS A 98 7.44 -8.72 10.79
C LYS A 98 6.56 -8.43 9.58
N HIS A 99 7.06 -8.84 8.41
CA HIS A 99 6.31 -8.73 7.15
C HIS A 99 5.75 -7.33 6.92
N ILE A 100 6.64 -6.32 6.97
CA ILE A 100 6.30 -4.92 6.80
C ILE A 100 6.24 -4.59 5.30
N VAL A 101 5.07 -4.20 4.82
CA VAL A 101 4.82 -3.73 3.45
C VAL A 101 4.62 -2.23 3.48
N VAL A 102 5.46 -1.47 2.79
CA VAL A 102 5.36 0.00 2.72
C VAL A 102 4.87 0.42 1.34
N ASP A 103 3.69 1.03 1.29
CA ASP A 103 3.21 1.75 0.09
C ASP A 103 3.61 3.22 0.24
N PRO A 104 4.64 3.69 -0.48
CA PRO A 104 5.24 5.00 -0.24
C PRO A 104 4.43 6.09 -0.93
N VAL A 105 3.21 6.34 -0.45
CA VAL A 105 2.26 7.30 -1.03
C VAL A 105 2.81 8.72 -0.93
N MET A 106 3.53 9.18 -1.97
CA MET A 106 4.17 10.51 -2.03
C MET A 106 3.41 11.48 -2.91
N VAL A 107 2.67 10.97 -3.90
CA VAL A 107 1.98 11.76 -4.92
C VAL A 107 0.55 11.28 -5.05
N ALA A 108 -0.42 12.21 -5.02
CA ALA A 108 -1.82 11.88 -5.29
C ALA A 108 -2.00 11.43 -6.74
N THR A 109 -3.09 10.71 -7.02
CA THR A 109 -3.49 10.34 -8.40
C THR A 109 -3.64 11.59 -9.30
N SER A 110 -3.95 12.74 -8.71
CA SER A 110 -4.00 14.04 -9.40
C SER A 110 -2.63 14.64 -9.75
N GLY A 111 -1.51 14.01 -9.31
CA GLY A 111 -0.15 14.53 -9.49
C GLY A 111 0.30 15.51 -8.40
N SER A 112 -0.55 15.83 -7.43
CA SER A 112 -0.18 16.73 -6.33
C SER A 112 0.77 16.04 -5.35
N LYS A 113 1.84 16.73 -4.95
CA LYS A 113 2.76 16.26 -3.90
C LYS A 113 2.02 16.15 -2.57
N LEU A 114 2.01 14.97 -1.97
CA LEU A 114 1.33 14.68 -0.70
C LEU A 114 2.28 14.78 0.50
N LEU A 115 3.56 14.46 0.31
CA LEU A 115 4.57 14.50 1.37
C LEU A 115 5.47 15.72 1.23
N ARG A 116 5.83 16.33 2.35
CA ARG A 116 6.91 17.31 2.45
C ARG A 116 8.26 16.61 2.39
N ASP A 117 9.31 17.37 2.10
CA ASP A 117 10.66 16.81 1.93
C ASP A 117 11.18 16.15 3.22
N ASP A 118 10.86 16.71 4.40
CA ASP A 118 11.18 16.14 5.70
C ASP A 118 10.52 14.78 5.94
N ALA A 119 9.27 14.61 5.50
CA ALA A 119 8.56 13.35 5.59
C ALA A 119 9.11 12.30 4.60
N VAL A 120 9.49 12.70 3.38
CA VAL A 120 10.18 11.81 2.43
C VAL A 120 11.51 11.34 3.01
N GLN A 121 12.29 12.23 3.62
CA GLN A 121 13.53 11.86 4.28
C GLN A 121 13.29 10.88 5.43
N ALA A 122 12.34 11.16 6.32
CA ALA A 122 12.00 10.27 7.43
C ALA A 122 11.53 8.89 6.94
N LEU A 123 10.71 8.83 5.88
CA LEU A 123 10.26 7.59 5.25
C LEU A 123 11.45 6.75 4.76
N THR A 124 12.36 7.38 4.01
CA THR A 124 13.51 6.69 3.41
C THR A 124 14.56 6.24 4.43
N GLU A 125 14.77 7.03 5.50
CA GLU A 125 15.78 6.72 6.52
C GLU A 125 15.29 5.75 7.59
N LYS A 126 13.96 5.78 7.92
CA LYS A 126 13.43 5.05 9.08
C LYS A 126 12.52 3.87 8.71
N LEU A 127 11.67 4.00 7.69
CA LEU A 127 10.70 2.95 7.37
C LEU A 127 11.16 2.02 6.25
N LEU A 128 11.77 2.54 5.18
CA LEU A 128 12.20 1.68 4.07
C LEU A 128 13.22 0.60 4.50
N PRO A 129 14.21 0.88 5.40
CA PRO A 129 15.12 -0.15 5.86
C PRO A 129 14.48 -1.26 6.71
N MET A 130 13.26 -1.04 7.21
CA MET A 130 12.50 -2.05 7.95
C MET A 130 11.54 -2.85 7.07
N ALA A 131 11.31 -2.40 5.83
CA ALA A 131 10.35 -3.00 4.93
C ALA A 131 10.86 -4.33 4.37
N GLU A 132 10.01 -5.35 4.35
CA GLU A 132 10.23 -6.54 3.52
C GLU A 132 10.08 -6.19 2.04
N VAL A 133 9.09 -5.34 1.73
CA VAL A 133 8.86 -4.83 0.38
C VAL A 133 8.29 -3.43 0.41
N VAL A 134 8.80 -2.57 -0.47
CA VAL A 134 8.21 -1.27 -0.81
C VAL A 134 7.52 -1.36 -2.16
N THR A 135 6.36 -0.70 -2.32
CA THR A 135 5.51 -0.81 -3.51
C THR A 135 5.32 0.52 -4.25
N PRO A 136 6.38 1.18 -4.74
CA PRO A 136 6.28 2.46 -5.41
C PRO A 136 5.68 2.32 -6.82
N ASN A 137 4.89 3.31 -7.25
CA ASN A 137 4.55 3.52 -8.66
C ASN A 137 5.72 4.19 -9.40
N ILE A 138 5.62 4.38 -10.72
CA ILE A 138 6.71 4.97 -11.51
C ILE A 138 7.13 6.36 -10.99
N PRO A 139 6.24 7.35 -10.76
CA PRO A 139 6.62 8.64 -10.18
C PRO A 139 7.31 8.52 -8.81
N GLU A 140 6.84 7.63 -7.95
CA GLU A 140 7.44 7.38 -6.63
C GLU A 140 8.81 6.70 -6.77
N THR A 141 8.95 5.76 -7.73
CA THR A 141 10.23 5.12 -8.05
C THR A 141 11.24 6.14 -8.55
N GLU A 142 10.82 7.10 -9.39
CA GLU A 142 11.68 8.20 -9.84
C GLU A 142 12.15 9.08 -8.67
N ILE A 143 11.27 9.40 -7.72
CA ILE A 143 11.63 10.18 -6.52
C ILE A 143 12.64 9.42 -5.66
N LEU A 144 12.40 8.14 -5.38
CA LEU A 144 13.25 7.31 -4.51
C LEU A 144 14.64 7.03 -5.12
N SER A 145 14.69 6.82 -6.44
CA SER A 145 15.93 6.53 -7.17
C SER A 145 16.69 7.78 -7.61
N GLY A 146 16.00 8.91 -7.80
CA GLY A 146 16.54 10.10 -8.45
C GLY A 146 16.71 9.94 -9.97
N MET A 147 16.16 8.87 -10.58
CA MET A 147 16.29 8.55 -12.00
C MET A 147 14.98 8.84 -12.72
N LYS A 148 15.06 9.22 -14.01
CA LYS A 148 13.91 9.22 -14.91
C LYS A 148 13.73 7.85 -15.54
N ILE A 149 12.47 7.37 -15.59
CA ILE A 149 12.12 6.05 -16.08
C ILE A 149 11.30 6.21 -17.38
N THR A 150 11.87 5.75 -18.48
CA THR A 150 11.24 5.84 -19.81
C THR A 150 10.97 4.47 -20.43
N ASP A 151 11.56 3.42 -19.88
CA ASP A 151 11.49 2.06 -20.41
C ASP A 151 11.68 1.00 -19.30
N ALA A 152 11.60 -0.27 -19.68
CA ALA A 152 11.78 -1.40 -18.78
C ALA A 152 13.18 -1.47 -18.16
N ALA A 153 14.23 -1.14 -18.91
CA ALA A 153 15.60 -1.15 -18.41
C ALA A 153 15.83 -0.06 -17.36
N GLY A 154 15.26 1.13 -17.58
CA GLY A 154 15.25 2.21 -16.58
C GLY A 154 14.50 1.82 -15.31
N MET A 155 13.39 1.08 -15.44
CA MET A 155 12.62 0.56 -14.30
C MET A 155 13.44 -0.45 -13.50
N GLU A 156 14.16 -1.37 -14.15
CA GLU A 156 15.07 -2.32 -13.51
C GLU A 156 16.23 -1.62 -12.79
N ALA A 157 16.87 -0.66 -13.45
CA ALA A 157 17.97 0.10 -12.87
C ALA A 157 17.54 0.89 -11.63
N ALA A 158 16.38 1.54 -11.68
CA ALA A 158 15.82 2.29 -10.56
C ALA A 158 15.42 1.38 -9.40
N ALA A 159 14.75 0.26 -9.67
CA ALA A 159 14.35 -0.70 -8.64
C ALA A 159 15.58 -1.33 -7.95
N LYS A 160 16.62 -1.66 -8.73
CA LYS A 160 17.91 -2.12 -8.21
C LYS A 160 18.54 -1.09 -7.27
N LEU A 161 18.65 0.16 -7.70
CA LEU A 161 19.24 1.24 -6.90
C LEU A 161 18.51 1.45 -5.58
N ILE A 162 17.17 1.43 -5.59
CA ILE A 162 16.34 1.57 -4.38
C ILE A 162 16.59 0.37 -3.44
N SER A 163 16.59 -0.85 -3.99
CA SER A 163 16.80 -2.07 -3.20
C SER A 163 18.18 -2.09 -2.54
N GLU A 164 19.22 -1.74 -3.26
CA GLU A 164 20.58 -1.65 -2.73
C GLU A 164 20.72 -0.54 -1.67
N LYS A 165 20.09 0.62 -1.90
CA LYS A 165 20.19 1.77 -1.01
C LYS A 165 19.44 1.58 0.30
N TYR A 166 18.28 0.94 0.27
CA TYR A 166 17.40 0.82 1.44
C TYR A 166 17.31 -0.62 2.00
N HIS A 167 18.00 -1.58 1.38
CA HIS A 167 18.08 -2.98 1.82
C HIS A 167 16.72 -3.67 1.91
N CYS A 168 15.79 -3.36 1.00
CA CYS A 168 14.46 -3.95 0.93
C CYS A 168 14.14 -4.46 -0.48
N ALA A 169 13.16 -5.35 -0.59
CA ALA A 169 12.61 -5.67 -1.90
C ALA A 169 11.79 -4.48 -2.45
N VAL A 170 11.75 -4.32 -3.78
CA VAL A 170 11.04 -3.23 -4.45
C VAL A 170 10.06 -3.81 -5.46
N LEU A 171 8.77 -3.59 -5.26
CA LEU A 171 7.76 -3.85 -6.28
C LEU A 171 7.44 -2.55 -6.99
N CYS A 172 8.15 -2.28 -8.08
CA CYS A 172 7.88 -1.13 -8.93
C CYS A 172 6.61 -1.40 -9.75
N LYS A 173 5.54 -0.62 -9.47
CA LYS A 173 4.24 -0.77 -10.13
C LYS A 173 4.28 -0.15 -11.53
N GLY A 174 3.91 -0.92 -12.55
CA GLY A 174 3.81 -0.46 -13.94
C GLY A 174 2.53 0.35 -14.22
N GLY A 175 2.20 0.49 -15.50
CA GLY A 175 0.93 1.06 -15.95
C GLY A 175 0.94 2.56 -16.26
N HIS A 176 1.99 3.31 -15.99
CA HIS A 176 2.12 4.75 -16.26
C HIS A 176 2.64 5.02 -17.70
N GLN A 177 1.99 4.44 -18.70
CA GLN A 177 2.32 4.60 -20.14
C GLN A 177 3.65 3.97 -20.62
N ILE A 178 4.41 3.33 -19.74
CA ILE A 178 5.70 2.70 -20.10
C ILE A 178 5.50 1.25 -20.55
N ASN A 179 4.56 0.55 -19.90
CA ASN A 179 4.15 -0.81 -20.24
C ASN A 179 2.66 -0.98 -19.95
N ASP A 180 2.07 -2.14 -20.22
CA ASP A 180 0.64 -2.38 -20.02
C ASP A 180 0.30 -2.26 -18.51
N ALA A 181 0.32 -3.34 -17.76
CA ALA A 181 0.16 -3.36 -16.29
C ALA A 181 1.18 -4.30 -15.66
N ASP A 182 2.40 -4.30 -16.21
CA ASP A 182 3.48 -5.15 -15.76
C ASP A 182 4.20 -4.52 -14.57
N ASP A 183 4.31 -5.27 -13.47
CA ASP A 183 5.04 -4.85 -12.28
C ASP A 183 6.37 -5.60 -12.21
N LEU A 184 7.40 -4.92 -11.71
CA LEU A 184 8.73 -5.49 -11.51
C LEU A 184 9.00 -5.65 -10.01
N LEU A 185 9.20 -6.88 -9.56
CA LEU A 185 9.76 -7.16 -8.24
C LEU A 185 11.28 -7.31 -8.35
N TRP A 186 12.01 -6.45 -7.67
CA TRP A 186 13.46 -6.54 -7.51
C TRP A 186 13.80 -6.95 -6.08
N ARG A 187 14.52 -8.07 -5.94
CA ARG A 187 15.06 -8.51 -4.65
C ARG A 187 16.25 -9.42 -4.85
N ASP A 188 17.15 -9.50 -3.88
CA ASP A 188 18.32 -10.40 -3.86
C ASP A 188 19.17 -10.31 -5.14
N GLY A 189 19.26 -9.09 -5.73
CA GLY A 189 20.01 -8.83 -6.96
C GLY A 189 19.31 -9.28 -8.25
N CYS A 190 18.07 -9.76 -8.19
CA CYS A 190 17.32 -10.29 -9.33
C CYS A 190 15.99 -9.56 -9.53
N GLY A 191 15.65 -9.28 -10.79
CA GLY A 191 14.35 -8.76 -11.21
C GLY A 191 13.41 -9.86 -11.69
N LYS A 192 12.16 -9.83 -11.24
CA LYS A 192 11.07 -10.70 -11.72
C LYS A 192 9.89 -9.87 -12.17
N TRP A 193 9.50 -10.03 -13.42
CA TRP A 193 8.34 -9.36 -13.99
C TRP A 193 7.06 -10.14 -13.75
N PHE A 194 6.04 -9.44 -13.24
CA PHE A 194 4.67 -9.93 -13.11
C PHE A 194 3.83 -9.27 -14.19
N ARG A 195 3.57 -10.01 -15.25
CA ARG A 195 2.79 -9.52 -16.39
C ARG A 195 1.34 -9.28 -16.00
N GLY A 196 0.73 -8.25 -16.57
CA GLY A 196 -0.67 -7.91 -16.36
C GLY A 196 -1.27 -7.22 -17.57
N LYS A 197 -2.56 -7.45 -17.79
CA LYS A 197 -3.34 -6.69 -18.76
C LYS A 197 -3.97 -5.48 -18.09
N ARG A 198 -3.91 -4.33 -18.74
CA ARG A 198 -4.64 -3.14 -18.30
C ARG A 198 -6.14 -3.38 -18.43
N ILE A 199 -6.85 -3.20 -17.33
CA ILE A 199 -8.30 -3.26 -17.30
C ILE A 199 -8.82 -1.84 -17.52
N ALA A 200 -9.68 -1.68 -18.53
CA ALA A 200 -10.26 -0.38 -18.87
C ALA A 200 -11.39 -0.03 -17.88
N ASN A 201 -11.04 0.29 -16.65
CA ASN A 201 -11.95 0.74 -15.61
C ASN A 201 -11.55 2.17 -15.21
N PRO A 202 -12.47 3.17 -15.28
CA PRO A 202 -12.20 4.52 -14.81
C PRO A 202 -12.09 4.61 -13.28
N ASN A 203 -12.67 3.64 -12.56
CA ASN A 203 -12.74 3.58 -11.11
C ASN A 203 -11.51 2.86 -10.56
N THR A 204 -10.44 3.60 -10.35
CA THR A 204 -9.13 3.09 -9.92
C THR A 204 -8.69 3.62 -8.55
N HIS A 205 -9.61 4.29 -7.83
CA HIS A 205 -9.29 4.83 -6.52
C HIS A 205 -8.98 3.72 -5.52
N GLY A 206 -7.82 3.82 -4.86
CA GLY A 206 -7.36 2.85 -3.87
C GLY A 206 -6.64 1.62 -4.43
N THR A 207 -6.29 1.58 -5.72
CA THR A 207 -5.54 0.44 -6.31
C THR A 207 -4.22 0.15 -5.61
N GLY A 208 -3.44 1.18 -5.25
CA GLY A 208 -2.19 1.03 -4.48
C GLY A 208 -2.44 0.43 -3.10
N CYS A 209 -3.38 0.98 -2.33
CA CYS A 209 -3.78 0.47 -1.03
C CYS A 209 -4.22 -1.00 -1.10
N THR A 210 -5.06 -1.34 -2.07
CA THR A 210 -5.55 -2.71 -2.28
C THR A 210 -4.41 -3.68 -2.61
N LEU A 211 -3.49 -3.32 -3.52
CA LEU A 211 -2.37 -4.19 -3.87
C LEU A 211 -1.44 -4.44 -2.67
N SER A 212 -1.02 -3.38 -1.98
CA SER A 212 -0.11 -3.49 -0.83
C SER A 212 -0.73 -4.25 0.34
N SER A 213 -2.03 -4.06 0.61
CA SER A 213 -2.76 -4.80 1.65
C SER A 213 -3.00 -6.27 1.30
N ALA A 214 -3.22 -6.58 0.02
CA ALA A 214 -3.30 -7.97 -0.44
C ALA A 214 -1.94 -8.68 -0.32
N ILE A 215 -0.81 -7.99 -0.59
CA ILE A 215 0.54 -8.53 -0.36
C ILE A 215 0.73 -8.81 1.13
N ALA A 216 0.46 -7.84 2.02
CA ALA A 216 0.57 -8.02 3.46
C ALA A 216 -0.30 -9.19 3.96
N SER A 217 -1.52 -9.32 3.45
CA SER A 217 -2.43 -10.44 3.78
C SER A 217 -1.84 -11.80 3.40
N ASN A 218 -1.19 -11.90 2.26
CA ASN A 218 -0.59 -13.15 1.80
C ASN A 218 0.69 -13.48 2.57
N LEU A 219 1.53 -12.49 2.90
CA LEU A 219 2.68 -12.65 3.78
C LEU A 219 2.23 -13.12 5.18
N ALA A 220 1.20 -12.52 5.77
CA ALA A 220 0.61 -12.94 7.04
C ALA A 220 0.19 -14.42 7.04
N LYS A 221 -0.31 -14.92 5.90
CA LYS A 221 -0.67 -16.33 5.71
C LYS A 221 0.51 -17.26 5.50
N GLY A 222 1.75 -16.74 5.41
CA GLY A 222 2.98 -17.50 5.24
C GLY A 222 3.37 -17.80 3.78
N TYR A 223 2.75 -17.15 2.81
CA TYR A 223 3.24 -17.20 1.43
C TYR A 223 4.55 -16.44 1.31
N ASN A 224 5.46 -16.91 0.47
CA ASN A 224 6.65 -16.13 0.12
C ASN A 224 6.27 -14.88 -0.68
N LEU A 225 7.21 -13.93 -0.80
CA LEU A 225 6.94 -12.64 -1.43
C LEU A 225 6.48 -12.77 -2.88
N ASP A 226 7.07 -13.66 -3.68
CA ASP A 226 6.67 -13.87 -5.09
C ASP A 226 5.21 -14.32 -5.21
N ALA A 227 4.83 -15.34 -4.43
CA ALA A 227 3.46 -15.83 -4.41
C ALA A 227 2.49 -14.77 -3.85
N SER A 228 2.94 -13.97 -2.87
CA SER A 228 2.16 -12.88 -2.30
C SER A 228 1.86 -11.79 -3.33
N VAL A 229 2.84 -11.41 -4.14
CA VAL A 229 2.67 -10.44 -5.24
C VAL A 229 1.76 -10.99 -6.32
N GLU A 230 1.98 -12.24 -6.76
CA GLU A 230 1.15 -12.88 -7.79
C GLU A 230 -0.32 -12.94 -7.38
N ARG A 231 -0.61 -13.39 -6.15
CA ARG A 231 -1.96 -13.46 -5.60
C ARG A 231 -2.60 -12.09 -5.42
N ALA A 232 -1.83 -11.09 -4.96
CA ALA A 232 -2.31 -9.72 -4.82
C ALA A 232 -2.67 -9.10 -6.19
N LYS A 233 -1.85 -9.37 -7.21
CA LYS A 233 -2.10 -8.93 -8.58
C LYS A 233 -3.35 -9.59 -9.19
N ALA A 234 -3.58 -10.87 -8.94
CA ALA A 234 -4.81 -11.54 -9.32
C ALA A 234 -6.03 -10.96 -8.61
N TYR A 235 -5.93 -10.69 -7.31
CA TYR A 235 -7.01 -10.11 -6.52
C TYR A 235 -7.40 -8.71 -7.02
N ILE A 236 -6.44 -7.80 -7.19
CA ILE A 236 -6.75 -6.44 -7.68
C ILE A 236 -7.32 -6.47 -9.10
N SER A 237 -6.88 -7.38 -9.96
CA SER A 237 -7.45 -7.55 -11.29
C SER A 237 -8.92 -7.97 -11.22
N GLY A 238 -9.29 -8.84 -10.29
CA GLY A 238 -10.69 -9.19 -10.02
C GLY A 238 -11.50 -8.00 -9.55
N CYS A 239 -10.99 -7.24 -8.57
CA CYS A 239 -11.65 -6.02 -8.07
C CYS A 239 -11.94 -4.99 -9.19
N LEU A 240 -10.97 -4.81 -10.10
CA LEU A 240 -11.11 -3.89 -11.24
C LEU A 240 -12.08 -4.44 -12.30
N SER A 241 -12.07 -5.75 -12.54
CA SER A 241 -12.92 -6.39 -13.57
C SER A 241 -14.39 -6.41 -13.19
N ALA A 242 -14.71 -6.28 -11.91
CA ALA A 242 -16.10 -6.20 -11.43
C ALA A 242 -16.85 -4.92 -11.84
N MET A 243 -16.12 -3.90 -12.34
CA MET A 243 -16.68 -2.66 -12.90
C MET A 243 -17.65 -1.94 -11.96
N LEU A 244 -17.39 -1.94 -10.65
CA LEU A 244 -18.19 -1.19 -9.69
C LEU A 244 -18.17 0.29 -10.07
N ASP A 245 -19.37 0.91 -10.14
CA ASP A 245 -19.53 2.30 -10.53
C ASP A 245 -20.29 3.09 -9.44
N LEU A 246 -19.51 3.72 -8.55
CA LEU A 246 -20.03 4.51 -7.42
C LEU A 246 -19.37 5.88 -7.39
N GLY A 247 -20.18 6.90 -7.19
CA GLY A 247 -19.71 8.30 -7.05
C GLY A 247 -19.71 9.05 -8.38
N HIS A 248 -19.11 10.24 -8.37
CA HIS A 248 -19.10 11.17 -9.52
C HIS A 248 -17.68 11.42 -10.07
N GLY A 249 -16.65 10.89 -9.41
CA GLY A 249 -15.26 11.01 -9.78
C GLY A 249 -14.62 9.64 -10.02
N SER A 250 -13.31 9.50 -9.70
CA SER A 250 -12.67 8.17 -9.71
C SER A 250 -13.23 7.34 -8.55
N GLY A 251 -14.10 6.40 -8.87
CA GLY A 251 -14.80 5.56 -7.90
C GLY A 251 -13.94 4.43 -7.31
N PRO A 252 -14.46 3.75 -6.26
CA PRO A 252 -13.80 2.61 -5.64
C PRO A 252 -13.91 1.35 -6.51
N MET A 253 -13.04 0.39 -6.23
CA MET A 253 -13.14 -0.95 -6.79
C MET A 253 -14.05 -1.85 -5.94
N ASP A 254 -14.54 -2.94 -6.52
CA ASP A 254 -15.28 -3.96 -5.77
C ASP A 254 -14.33 -4.94 -5.05
N HIS A 255 -14.08 -4.68 -3.78
CA HIS A 255 -13.26 -5.56 -2.94
C HIS A 255 -13.94 -6.90 -2.61
N MET A 256 -15.25 -7.01 -2.87
CA MET A 256 -16.06 -8.19 -2.54
C MET A 256 -16.36 -9.09 -3.75
N PHE A 257 -15.79 -8.79 -4.93
CA PHE A 257 -16.11 -9.46 -6.21
C PHE A 257 -16.10 -10.99 -6.16
N ALA A 258 -15.33 -11.59 -5.27
CA ALA A 258 -15.20 -13.05 -5.12
C ALA A 258 -15.92 -13.61 -3.88
N LEU A 259 -16.52 -12.77 -3.04
CA LEU A 259 -17.26 -13.22 -1.86
C LEU A 259 -18.59 -13.83 -2.30
N LYS A 260 -18.92 -15.00 -1.73
CA LYS A 260 -20.17 -15.70 -1.94
C LYS A 260 -20.72 -16.13 -0.59
N GLY A 261 -22.01 -16.15 -0.46
CA GLY A 261 -22.68 -16.64 0.75
C GLY A 261 -24.04 -16.00 0.97
N GLU A 262 -24.75 -16.48 1.96
CA GLU A 262 -26.11 -16.07 2.32
C GLU A 262 -26.26 -14.54 2.54
N PHE A 263 -25.20 -13.90 3.03
CA PHE A 263 -25.23 -12.47 3.39
C PHE A 263 -24.69 -11.53 2.31
N VAL A 264 -24.23 -12.04 1.16
CA VAL A 264 -23.58 -11.21 0.13
C VAL A 264 -24.55 -10.78 -0.99
N GLY A 265 -25.73 -11.36 -1.02
CA GLY A 265 -26.69 -11.13 -2.11
C GLY A 265 -26.32 -11.88 -3.40
N GLU A 266 -27.22 -11.89 -4.37
CA GLU A 266 -26.97 -12.45 -5.71
C GLU A 266 -26.14 -11.50 -6.57
#